data_637df76ac9f9bb4c73e2a70acc03c25e
#
_entry.id   637df76ac9f9bb4c73e2a70acc03c25e
#
_cell.length_a   1.000
_cell.length_b   1.000
_cell.length_c   1.000
_cell.angle_alpha   90.00
_cell.angle_beta   90.00
_cell.angle_gamma   90.00
#
_symmetry.space_group_name_H-M   'P 1'
#
loop_
_entity.id
_entity.type
_entity.pdbx_description
1 polymer ?
#
loop_
_entity_poly.entity_id
_entity_poly.type
_entity_poly.pdbx_seq_one_letter_code
_entity_poly.pdbx_strand_id
1 'polypeptide(L)'
;MTVKIGISLIAWQNDDLPDLTAHLTTEGAMEDAGRIGYQGVERGRRMPADTAGLRAYLERYGVSLCGGWCSGNLMVSSIEEEKEAIAQQVEQFAALKAPCIVYAECSNTIQGDLNRPVSRRPKLTRDEVLAYAGKLSELAKWSEDEGVKLSYHHHMGSMIQDAEDIDWLMEGSDPALTLLFDTGHLHFAGADPVAVLDKWADRVHHVHFKDVRQPVL
;
A
#
# COMPACT_ATOMS: atom_id res chain seq x y z
N MET A 1 -10.01 -21.50 -3.17
CA MET A 1 -9.89 -20.14 -2.61
C MET A 1 -10.52 -19.18 -3.60
N THR A 2 -11.45 -18.32 -3.21
CA THR A 2 -12.08 -17.35 -4.13
C THR A 2 -11.34 -16.04 -4.01
N VAL A 3 -10.77 -15.54 -5.11
CA VAL A 3 -10.13 -14.22 -5.15
C VAL A 3 -11.21 -13.15 -5.03
N LYS A 4 -11.00 -12.19 -4.14
CA LYS A 4 -11.86 -11.00 -4.02
C LYS A 4 -11.24 -9.87 -4.81
N ILE A 5 -12.06 -9.14 -5.55
CA ILE A 5 -11.61 -8.02 -6.39
C ILE A 5 -12.08 -6.72 -5.77
N GLY A 6 -11.12 -5.85 -5.50
CA GLY A 6 -11.35 -4.48 -5.01
C GLY A 6 -10.79 -3.44 -5.96
N ILE A 7 -11.00 -2.19 -5.62
CA ILE A 7 -10.49 -1.04 -6.38
C ILE A 7 -9.97 0.05 -5.45
N SER A 8 -8.88 0.69 -5.84
CA SER A 8 -8.47 1.96 -5.25
C SER A 8 -9.15 3.10 -5.99
N LEU A 9 -9.72 4.06 -5.25
CA LEU A 9 -10.39 5.22 -5.85
C LEU A 9 -9.44 6.16 -6.61
N ILE A 10 -8.14 5.93 -6.53
CA ILE A 10 -7.14 6.67 -7.32
C ILE A 10 -7.38 6.55 -8.84
N ALA A 11 -8.12 5.51 -9.27
CA ALA A 11 -8.55 5.36 -10.66
C ALA A 11 -9.48 6.50 -11.14
N TRP A 12 -10.26 7.12 -10.23
CA TRP A 12 -11.12 8.27 -10.49
C TRP A 12 -10.56 9.55 -9.90
N GLN A 13 -9.84 9.47 -8.78
CA GLN A 13 -9.37 10.60 -8.00
C GLN A 13 -7.86 10.45 -7.78
N ASN A 14 -7.07 11.11 -8.63
CA ASN A 14 -5.62 11.07 -8.52
C ASN A 14 -5.16 11.97 -7.38
N ASP A 15 -4.60 11.39 -6.33
CA ASP A 15 -4.11 12.13 -5.15
C ASP A 15 -2.78 12.85 -5.43
N ASP A 16 -1.99 12.40 -6.41
CA ASP A 16 -0.71 13.03 -6.80
C ASP A 16 -0.91 14.19 -7.78
N LEU A 17 -1.94 14.11 -8.63
CA LEU A 17 -2.30 15.13 -9.62
C LEU A 17 -3.80 15.47 -9.52
N PRO A 18 -4.25 16.10 -8.42
CA PRO A 18 -5.67 16.27 -8.10
C PRO A 18 -6.43 17.11 -9.13
N ASP A 19 -5.75 18.00 -9.84
CA ASP A 19 -6.37 18.87 -10.86
C ASP A 19 -6.89 18.08 -12.06
N LEU A 20 -6.27 16.93 -12.38
CA LEU A 20 -6.72 16.06 -13.49
C LEU A 20 -8.13 15.51 -13.26
N THR A 21 -8.51 15.33 -12.00
CA THR A 21 -9.76 14.67 -11.61
C THR A 21 -10.62 15.53 -10.68
N ALA A 22 -10.40 16.86 -10.66
CA ALA A 22 -11.12 17.78 -9.79
C ALA A 22 -12.63 17.79 -10.01
N HIS A 23 -13.08 17.42 -11.22
CA HIS A 23 -14.49 17.32 -11.61
C HIS A 23 -15.18 16.02 -11.16
N LEU A 24 -14.42 15.02 -10.68
CA LEU A 24 -14.96 13.75 -10.22
C LEU A 24 -15.20 13.76 -8.71
N THR A 25 -16.35 13.21 -8.30
CA THR A 25 -16.73 13.12 -6.88
C THR A 25 -16.41 11.75 -6.31
N THR A 26 -16.19 11.67 -5.00
CA THR A 26 -15.97 10.40 -4.31
C THR A 26 -17.22 9.53 -4.37
N GLU A 27 -18.40 10.14 -4.27
CA GLU A 27 -19.69 9.48 -4.38
C GLU A 27 -19.86 8.83 -5.77
N GLY A 28 -19.55 9.56 -6.85
CA GLY A 28 -19.60 9.03 -8.20
C GLY A 28 -18.63 7.86 -8.43
N ALA A 29 -17.41 7.96 -7.88
CA ALA A 29 -16.44 6.87 -7.93
C ALA A 29 -16.94 5.62 -7.16
N MET A 30 -17.59 5.82 -6.01
CA MET A 30 -18.18 4.72 -5.22
C MET A 30 -19.39 4.09 -5.91
N GLU A 31 -20.24 4.89 -6.54
CA GLU A 31 -21.37 4.40 -7.35
C GLU A 31 -20.87 3.55 -8.51
N ASP A 32 -19.83 4.02 -9.21
CA ASP A 32 -19.20 3.26 -10.29
C ASP A 32 -18.59 1.95 -9.79
N ALA A 33 -17.86 1.98 -8.68
CA ALA A 33 -17.28 0.78 -8.09
C ALA A 33 -18.35 -0.28 -7.76
N GLY A 34 -19.44 0.12 -7.14
CA GLY A 34 -20.56 -0.77 -6.85
C GLY A 34 -21.26 -1.29 -8.11
N ARG A 35 -21.52 -0.42 -9.10
CA ARG A 35 -22.14 -0.78 -10.37
C ARG A 35 -21.29 -1.74 -11.23
N ILE A 36 -19.97 -1.58 -11.21
CA ILE A 36 -19.03 -2.48 -11.90
C ILE A 36 -18.97 -3.85 -11.21
N GLY A 37 -19.27 -3.91 -9.92
CA GLY A 37 -19.31 -5.15 -9.15
C GLY A 37 -18.03 -5.43 -8.33
N TYR A 38 -17.26 -4.41 -8.01
CA TYR A 38 -16.16 -4.57 -7.06
C TYR A 38 -16.70 -4.94 -5.67
N GLN A 39 -16.03 -5.88 -5.01
CA GLN A 39 -16.42 -6.38 -3.69
C GLN A 39 -15.86 -5.51 -2.55
N GLY A 40 -14.81 -4.75 -2.84
CA GLY A 40 -14.16 -3.88 -1.88
C GLY A 40 -13.57 -2.64 -2.52
N VAL A 41 -13.31 -1.65 -1.67
CA VAL A 41 -12.59 -0.43 -2.02
C VAL A 41 -11.48 -0.17 -1.01
N GLU A 42 -10.39 0.40 -1.45
CA GLU A 42 -9.37 0.92 -0.55
C GLU A 42 -9.80 2.28 0.03
N ARG A 43 -9.40 2.53 1.27
CA ARG A 43 -9.70 3.80 1.93
C ARG A 43 -9.03 4.96 1.19
N GLY A 44 -9.84 5.85 0.66
CA GLY A 44 -9.40 7.12 0.07
C GLY A 44 -9.40 8.26 1.09
N ARG A 45 -8.63 9.31 0.84
CA ARG A 45 -8.51 10.48 1.73
C ARG A 45 -9.83 11.22 1.96
N ARG A 46 -10.75 11.20 0.99
CA ARG A 46 -12.02 11.95 1.02
C ARG A 46 -13.18 11.16 1.65
N MET A 47 -12.90 9.93 2.12
CA MET A 47 -13.88 9.13 2.86
C MET A 47 -13.97 9.58 4.32
N PRO A 48 -15.07 9.25 5.04
CA PRO A 48 -15.21 9.56 6.45
C PRO A 48 -14.01 9.14 7.28
N ALA A 49 -13.58 10.02 8.21
CA ALA A 49 -12.38 9.76 9.00
C ALA A 49 -12.66 8.81 10.19
N ASP A 50 -13.86 8.86 10.75
CA ASP A 50 -14.25 8.01 11.87
C ASP A 50 -14.76 6.64 11.40
N THR A 51 -14.62 5.64 12.28
CA THR A 51 -14.93 4.24 11.95
C THR A 51 -16.41 4.01 11.70
N ALA A 52 -17.31 4.66 12.44
CA ALA A 52 -18.75 4.49 12.28
C ALA A 52 -19.23 5.12 10.97
N GLY A 53 -18.77 6.33 10.68
CA GLY A 53 -19.06 7.02 9.42
C GLY A 53 -18.52 6.26 8.21
N LEU A 54 -17.27 5.74 8.28
CA LEU A 54 -16.69 4.95 7.21
C LEU A 54 -17.47 3.64 6.99
N ARG A 55 -17.88 2.96 8.07
CA ARG A 55 -18.73 1.76 7.97
C ARG A 55 -20.03 2.06 7.23
N ALA A 56 -20.79 3.06 7.69
CA ALA A 56 -22.05 3.44 7.06
C ALA A 56 -21.88 3.87 5.60
N TYR A 57 -20.76 4.55 5.30
CA TYR A 57 -20.43 4.96 3.95
C TYR A 57 -20.18 3.75 3.02
N LEU A 58 -19.39 2.76 3.45
CA LEU A 58 -19.14 1.55 2.68
C LEU A 58 -20.41 0.71 2.49
N GLU A 59 -21.21 0.55 3.55
CA GLU A 59 -22.48 -0.19 3.51
C GLU A 59 -23.46 0.42 2.51
N ARG A 60 -23.52 1.75 2.42
CA ARG A 60 -24.38 2.46 1.45
C ARG A 60 -24.12 2.03 0.01
N TYR A 61 -22.87 1.71 -0.35
CA TYR A 61 -22.47 1.31 -1.70
C TYR A 61 -22.30 -0.21 -1.85
N GLY A 62 -22.58 -0.98 -0.80
CA GLY A 62 -22.52 -2.45 -0.83
C GLY A 62 -21.11 -3.01 -1.00
N VAL A 63 -20.07 -2.27 -0.56
CA VAL A 63 -18.67 -2.68 -0.66
C VAL A 63 -18.03 -2.80 0.72
N SER A 64 -16.94 -3.57 0.81
CA SER A 64 -16.14 -3.71 2.03
C SER A 64 -14.87 -2.87 1.95
N LEU A 65 -14.24 -2.58 3.10
CA LEU A 65 -12.87 -2.06 3.11
C LEU A 65 -11.91 -3.19 2.74
N CYS A 66 -11.12 -3.02 1.68
CA CYS A 66 -10.17 -4.04 1.25
C CYS A 66 -8.69 -3.68 1.51
N GLY A 67 -8.43 -2.53 2.09
CA GLY A 67 -7.11 -2.01 2.40
C GLY A 67 -7.10 -0.49 2.38
N GLY A 68 -5.92 0.07 2.31
CA GLY A 68 -5.73 1.50 2.14
C GLY A 68 -4.33 1.94 2.52
N TRP A 69 -3.88 2.97 1.85
CA TRP A 69 -2.54 3.53 2.02
C TRP A 69 -2.28 4.01 3.44
N CYS A 70 -1.12 3.63 3.96
CA CYS A 70 -0.56 4.10 5.21
C CYS A 70 0.85 4.64 4.95
N SER A 71 1.02 5.94 5.17
CA SER A 71 2.32 6.59 5.03
C SER A 71 3.17 6.32 6.26
N GLY A 72 4.20 5.50 6.10
CA GLY A 72 5.16 5.18 7.14
C GLY A 72 6.35 6.13 7.14
N ASN A 73 6.98 6.26 8.30
CA ASN A 73 8.20 7.02 8.52
C ASN A 73 9.21 6.26 9.41
N LEU A 74 9.12 4.94 9.43
CA LEU A 74 9.87 4.08 10.36
C LEU A 74 11.39 4.13 10.16
N MET A 75 11.86 4.57 8.99
CA MET A 75 13.29 4.81 8.77
C MET A 75 13.85 5.93 9.66
N VAL A 76 13.03 6.92 10.00
CA VAL A 76 13.44 8.12 10.74
C VAL A 76 12.78 8.24 12.10
N SER A 77 11.78 7.40 12.41
CA SER A 77 11.11 7.32 13.71
C SER A 77 11.56 6.10 14.52
N SER A 78 11.26 6.12 15.81
CA SER A 78 11.26 4.91 16.65
C SER A 78 10.03 4.06 16.33
N ILE A 79 10.04 2.81 16.77
CA ILE A 79 8.89 1.89 16.60
C ILE A 79 7.69 2.40 17.37
N GLU A 80 7.89 2.94 18.56
CA GLU A 80 6.83 3.48 19.41
C GLU A 80 6.16 4.71 18.78
N GLU A 81 6.96 5.63 18.25
CA GLU A 81 6.43 6.79 17.51
C GLU A 81 5.65 6.37 16.28
N GLU A 82 6.13 5.37 15.55
CA GLU A 82 5.44 4.85 14.37
C GLU A 82 4.12 4.16 14.75
N LYS A 83 4.11 3.33 15.80
CA LYS A 83 2.88 2.71 16.32
C LYS A 83 1.85 3.77 16.70
N GLU A 84 2.27 4.81 17.42
CA GLU A 84 1.38 5.92 17.81
C GLU A 84 0.81 6.64 16.58
N ALA A 85 1.65 6.90 15.58
CA ALA A 85 1.25 7.61 14.36
C ALA A 85 0.20 6.86 13.54
N ILE A 86 0.27 5.52 13.49
CA ILE A 86 -0.66 4.70 12.68
C ILE A 86 -1.75 4.01 13.49
N ALA A 87 -1.76 4.12 14.84
CA ALA A 87 -2.68 3.40 15.73
C ALA A 87 -4.15 3.58 15.36
N GLN A 88 -4.59 4.80 15.06
CA GLN A 88 -5.97 5.06 14.67
C GLN A 88 -6.37 4.33 13.38
N GLN A 89 -5.46 4.25 12.42
CA GLN A 89 -5.72 3.52 11.18
C GLN A 89 -5.76 2.01 11.40
N VAL A 90 -4.86 1.49 12.24
CA VAL A 90 -4.83 0.07 12.64
C VAL A 90 -6.16 -0.30 13.31
N GLU A 91 -6.60 0.45 14.33
CA GLU A 91 -7.88 0.25 15.01
C GLU A 91 -9.07 0.28 14.03
N GLN A 92 -9.11 1.29 13.16
CA GLN A 92 -10.18 1.44 12.17
C GLN A 92 -10.25 0.25 11.22
N PHE A 93 -9.09 -0.20 10.70
CA PHE A 93 -9.04 -1.29 9.74
C PHE A 93 -9.37 -2.64 10.39
N ALA A 94 -8.90 -2.88 11.62
CA ALA A 94 -9.28 -4.05 12.40
C ALA A 94 -10.79 -4.09 12.67
N ALA A 95 -11.38 -2.98 13.12
CA ALA A 95 -12.82 -2.85 13.38
C ALA A 95 -13.68 -3.07 12.12
N LEU A 96 -13.18 -2.69 10.94
CA LEU A 96 -13.85 -2.88 9.64
C LEU A 96 -13.48 -4.20 8.97
N LYS A 97 -12.64 -5.03 9.60
CA LYS A 97 -12.16 -6.32 9.08
C LYS A 97 -11.48 -6.20 7.71
N ALA A 98 -10.74 -5.12 7.51
CA ALA A 98 -9.91 -4.99 6.34
C ALA A 98 -8.85 -6.09 6.33
N PRO A 99 -8.51 -6.69 5.17
CA PRO A 99 -7.51 -7.74 5.09
C PRO A 99 -6.11 -7.26 5.46
N CYS A 100 -5.79 -6.00 5.15
CA CYS A 100 -4.48 -5.43 5.48
C CYS A 100 -4.47 -3.90 5.47
N ILE A 101 -3.41 -3.35 6.05
CA ILE A 101 -2.93 -2.00 5.84
C ILE A 101 -1.89 -2.04 4.72
N VAL A 102 -2.00 -1.14 3.75
CA VAL A 102 -1.02 -0.94 2.67
C VAL A 102 0.04 0.04 3.17
N TYR A 103 1.10 -0.49 3.79
CA TYR A 103 2.15 0.31 4.39
C TYR A 103 3.26 0.62 3.38
N ALA A 104 3.57 1.89 3.17
CA ALA A 104 4.70 2.32 2.36
C ALA A 104 5.57 3.30 3.15
N GLU A 105 6.88 3.11 3.10
CA GLU A 105 7.84 4.06 3.68
C GLU A 105 7.85 5.35 2.86
N CYS A 106 7.55 6.47 3.50
CA CYS A 106 7.43 7.77 2.86
C CYS A 106 8.56 8.75 3.24
N SER A 107 9.38 8.43 4.24
CA SER A 107 10.53 9.26 4.55
C SER A 107 11.54 9.26 3.39
N ASN A 108 12.06 10.44 3.06
CA ASN A 108 13.06 10.61 2.00
C ASN A 108 12.65 10.12 0.59
N THR A 109 11.37 9.83 0.34
CA THR A 109 10.90 9.44 -0.98
C THR A 109 10.86 10.62 -1.95
N ILE A 110 10.93 10.35 -3.25
CA ILE A 110 10.95 11.39 -4.28
C ILE A 110 9.81 11.27 -5.30
N GLN A 111 8.89 10.32 -5.13
CA GLN A 111 7.80 10.09 -6.08
C GLN A 111 6.86 11.30 -6.25
N GLY A 112 6.75 12.17 -5.25
CA GLY A 112 5.95 13.41 -5.32
C GLY A 112 6.72 14.64 -5.83
N ASP A 113 8.01 14.53 -6.15
CA ASP A 113 8.83 15.64 -6.62
C ASP A 113 9.03 15.57 -8.13
N LEU A 114 8.19 16.28 -8.88
CA LEU A 114 8.24 16.33 -10.35
C LEU A 114 9.57 16.89 -10.92
N ASN A 115 10.40 17.53 -10.10
CA ASN A 115 11.70 18.07 -10.51
C ASN A 115 12.85 17.08 -10.32
N ARG A 116 12.59 15.93 -9.71
CA ARG A 116 13.61 14.89 -9.46
C ARG A 116 13.31 13.64 -10.28
N PRO A 117 14.25 13.21 -11.12
CA PRO A 117 14.06 11.95 -11.85
C PRO A 117 14.02 10.78 -10.87
N VAL A 118 13.09 9.84 -11.08
CA VAL A 118 12.89 8.67 -10.21
C VAL A 118 14.15 7.80 -10.10
N SER A 119 15.04 7.85 -11.11
CA SER A 119 16.36 7.20 -11.07
C SER A 119 17.28 7.72 -9.95
N ARG A 120 16.98 8.89 -9.36
CA ARG A 120 17.67 9.43 -8.18
C ARG A 120 16.99 9.10 -6.86
N ARG A 121 16.19 8.05 -6.84
CA ARG A 121 15.59 7.57 -5.59
C ARG A 121 16.63 7.28 -4.52
N PRO A 122 16.32 7.36 -3.24
CA PRO A 122 17.22 6.91 -2.18
C PRO A 122 17.45 5.40 -2.35
N LYS A 123 18.69 4.97 -2.21
CA LYS A 123 19.08 3.55 -2.18
C LYS A 123 19.70 3.23 -0.84
N LEU A 124 19.29 2.12 -0.27
CA LEU A 124 19.87 1.56 0.94
C LEU A 124 20.89 0.49 0.59
N THR A 125 21.88 0.31 1.44
CA THR A 125 22.72 -0.88 1.44
C THR A 125 21.92 -2.08 1.95
N ARG A 126 22.38 -3.29 1.67
CA ARG A 126 21.76 -4.51 2.19
C ARG A 126 21.63 -4.49 3.71
N ASP A 127 22.66 -4.06 4.41
CA ASP A 127 22.65 -4.02 5.88
C ASP A 127 21.62 -3.02 6.43
N GLU A 128 21.44 -1.87 5.77
CA GLU A 128 20.40 -0.90 6.11
C GLU A 128 18.98 -1.47 5.85
N VAL A 129 18.79 -2.20 4.73
CA VAL A 129 17.50 -2.86 4.46
C VAL A 129 17.21 -3.93 5.51
N LEU A 130 18.19 -4.75 5.89
CA LEU A 130 18.03 -5.78 6.94
C LEU A 130 17.70 -5.15 8.29
N ALA A 131 18.35 -4.04 8.66
CA ALA A 131 18.02 -3.31 9.88
C ALA A 131 16.60 -2.75 9.86
N TYR A 132 16.17 -2.18 8.72
CA TYR A 132 14.80 -1.71 8.50
C TYR A 132 13.78 -2.84 8.55
N ALA A 133 14.09 -4.00 7.94
CA ALA A 133 13.26 -5.19 7.98
C ALA A 133 12.98 -5.69 9.41
N GLY A 134 13.99 -5.57 10.30
CA GLY A 134 13.83 -5.86 11.72
C GLY A 134 12.78 -4.98 12.39
N LYS A 135 12.84 -3.65 12.18
CA LYS A 135 11.84 -2.70 12.69
C LYS A 135 10.43 -2.99 12.12
N LEU A 136 10.35 -3.21 10.80
CA LEU A 136 9.07 -3.56 10.16
C LEU A 136 8.47 -4.86 10.69
N SER A 137 9.30 -5.83 11.04
CA SER A 137 8.85 -7.09 11.65
C SER A 137 8.15 -6.86 13.00
N GLU A 138 8.69 -5.99 13.83
CA GLU A 138 8.07 -5.63 15.10
C GLU A 138 6.75 -4.86 14.90
N LEU A 139 6.73 -3.93 13.96
CA LEU A 139 5.53 -3.17 13.61
C LEU A 139 4.44 -4.08 13.04
N ALA A 140 4.81 -5.05 12.18
CA ALA A 140 3.88 -5.99 11.57
C ALA A 140 3.26 -6.95 12.60
N LYS A 141 4.06 -7.45 13.54
CA LYS A 141 3.56 -8.28 14.66
C LYS A 141 2.56 -7.51 15.51
N TRP A 142 2.91 -6.29 15.90
CA TRP A 142 1.99 -5.44 16.65
C TRP A 142 0.67 -5.21 15.88
N SER A 143 0.74 -4.88 14.60
CA SER A 143 -0.46 -4.67 13.78
C SER A 143 -1.32 -5.94 13.65
N GLU A 144 -0.68 -7.13 13.54
CA GLU A 144 -1.38 -8.41 13.52
C GLU A 144 -2.05 -8.73 14.87
N ASP A 145 -1.39 -8.43 16.00
CA ASP A 145 -1.94 -8.55 17.34
C ASP A 145 -3.16 -7.64 17.55
N GLU A 146 -3.17 -6.46 16.94
CA GLU A 146 -4.32 -5.53 16.91
C GLU A 146 -5.43 -5.96 15.93
N GLY A 147 -5.22 -7.01 15.15
CA GLY A 147 -6.23 -7.65 14.30
C GLY A 147 -6.22 -7.27 12.82
N VAL A 148 -5.16 -6.65 12.31
CA VAL A 148 -4.98 -6.35 10.89
C VAL A 148 -3.55 -6.59 10.44
N LYS A 149 -3.38 -7.24 9.28
CA LYS A 149 -2.03 -7.48 8.71
C LYS A 149 -1.43 -6.21 8.12
N LEU A 150 -0.11 -6.10 8.21
CA LEU A 150 0.66 -5.07 7.54
C LEU A 150 1.26 -5.65 6.26
N SER A 151 0.88 -5.10 5.11
CA SER A 151 1.41 -5.48 3.80
C SER A 151 2.30 -4.35 3.28
N TYR A 152 3.59 -4.66 3.13
CA TYR A 152 4.56 -3.66 2.65
C TYR A 152 4.38 -3.39 1.17
N HIS A 153 4.19 -2.14 0.82
CA HIS A 153 4.08 -1.68 -0.57
C HIS A 153 5.41 -1.10 -1.04
N HIS A 154 6.14 -1.87 -1.85
CA HIS A 154 7.26 -1.33 -2.62
C HIS A 154 6.75 -0.31 -3.63
N HIS A 155 7.46 0.80 -3.81
CA HIS A 155 6.95 1.89 -4.63
C HIS A 155 8.06 2.60 -5.41
N MET A 156 7.74 3.05 -6.63
CA MET A 156 8.64 3.90 -7.40
C MET A 156 9.04 5.15 -6.61
N GLY A 157 10.31 5.53 -6.68
CA GLY A 157 10.84 6.70 -5.99
C GLY A 157 11.08 6.52 -4.49
N SER A 158 10.81 5.33 -3.94
CA SER A 158 11.11 4.97 -2.55
C SER A 158 12.43 4.17 -2.45
N MET A 159 12.83 3.90 -1.21
CA MET A 159 14.06 3.14 -0.95
C MET A 159 13.91 1.64 -1.21
N ILE A 160 12.69 1.11 -1.18
CA ILE A 160 12.38 -0.28 -1.57
C ILE A 160 11.54 -0.22 -2.85
N GLN A 161 12.18 -0.41 -3.99
CA GLN A 161 11.57 -0.23 -5.31
C GLN A 161 11.73 -1.45 -6.22
N ASP A 162 12.96 -1.93 -6.39
CA ASP A 162 13.27 -3.01 -7.33
C ASP A 162 13.28 -4.40 -6.67
N ALA A 163 13.49 -5.44 -7.49
CA ALA A 163 13.45 -6.82 -7.02
C ALA A 163 14.52 -7.12 -5.96
N GLU A 164 15.71 -6.52 -6.08
CA GLU A 164 16.79 -6.73 -5.11
C GLU A 164 16.45 -6.12 -3.75
N ASP A 165 15.89 -4.91 -3.74
CA ASP A 165 15.43 -4.27 -2.51
C ASP A 165 14.35 -5.12 -1.81
N ILE A 166 13.38 -5.65 -2.60
CA ILE A 166 12.31 -6.52 -2.10
C ILE A 166 12.90 -7.82 -1.54
N ASP A 167 13.86 -8.41 -2.24
CA ASP A 167 14.52 -9.63 -1.79
C ASP A 167 15.18 -9.43 -0.42
N TRP A 168 15.99 -8.40 -0.25
CA TRP A 168 16.63 -8.10 1.03
C TRP A 168 15.62 -7.82 2.15
N LEU A 169 14.55 -7.07 1.83
CA LEU A 169 13.49 -6.77 2.79
C LEU A 169 12.79 -8.05 3.27
N MET A 170 12.37 -8.90 2.34
CA MET A 170 11.61 -10.11 2.66
C MET A 170 12.49 -11.18 3.31
N GLU A 171 13.76 -11.28 2.92
CA GLU A 171 14.75 -12.16 3.56
C GLU A 171 15.03 -11.75 5.01
N GLY A 172 15.08 -10.44 5.28
CA GLY A 172 15.36 -9.89 6.61
C GLY A 172 14.15 -9.78 7.53
N SER A 173 12.94 -10.00 7.03
CA SER A 173 11.71 -9.76 7.81
C SER A 173 11.04 -11.03 8.31
N ASP A 174 10.36 -10.90 9.45
CA ASP A 174 9.48 -11.93 10.01
C ASP A 174 8.28 -12.19 9.08
N PRO A 175 7.74 -13.43 9.02
CA PRO A 175 6.54 -13.75 8.25
C PRO A 175 5.28 -12.93 8.58
N ALA A 176 5.20 -12.26 9.72
CA ALA A 176 4.13 -11.33 10.04
C ALA A 176 4.07 -10.14 9.06
N LEU A 177 5.24 -9.70 8.56
CA LEU A 177 5.30 -8.73 7.47
C LEU A 177 4.92 -9.42 6.16
N THR A 178 3.86 -9.00 5.52
CA THR A 178 3.45 -9.52 4.22
C THR A 178 3.82 -8.56 3.09
N LEU A 179 3.87 -9.06 1.86
CA LEU A 179 4.16 -8.27 0.67
C LEU A 179 2.85 -7.85 0.00
N LEU A 180 2.71 -6.56 -0.27
CA LEU A 180 1.81 -6.09 -1.30
C LEU A 180 2.57 -6.19 -2.64
N PHE A 181 2.08 -7.04 -3.52
CA PHE A 181 2.65 -7.30 -4.82
C PHE A 181 2.03 -6.35 -5.86
N ASP A 182 2.83 -5.41 -6.38
CA ASP A 182 2.38 -4.44 -7.38
C ASP A 182 3.06 -4.67 -8.71
N THR A 183 2.30 -5.13 -9.70
CA THR A 183 2.84 -5.49 -11.02
C THR A 183 3.39 -4.29 -11.78
N GLY A 184 2.74 -3.12 -11.65
CA GLY A 184 3.16 -1.92 -12.36
C GLY A 184 4.46 -1.32 -11.81
N HIS A 185 4.60 -1.25 -10.48
CA HIS A 185 5.83 -0.76 -9.87
C HIS A 185 7.02 -1.68 -10.14
N LEU A 186 6.81 -3.01 -10.12
CA LEU A 186 7.86 -3.97 -10.50
C LEU A 186 8.30 -3.77 -11.95
N HIS A 187 7.34 -3.72 -12.87
CA HIS A 187 7.64 -3.53 -14.29
C HIS A 187 8.36 -2.19 -14.54
N PHE A 188 7.88 -1.11 -13.92
CA PHE A 188 8.53 0.21 -13.97
C PHE A 188 9.97 0.16 -13.46
N ALA A 189 10.24 -0.61 -12.40
CA ALA A 189 11.57 -0.78 -11.83
C ALA A 189 12.50 -1.68 -12.67
N GLY A 190 12.01 -2.24 -13.79
CA GLY A 190 12.76 -3.15 -14.66
C GLY A 190 12.83 -4.59 -14.15
N ALA A 191 12.03 -4.94 -13.14
CA ALA A 191 11.95 -6.29 -12.62
C ALA A 191 10.96 -7.14 -13.45
N ASP A 192 11.17 -8.46 -13.43
CA ASP A 192 10.17 -9.42 -13.90
C ASP A 192 9.18 -9.74 -12.75
N PRO A 193 7.91 -9.31 -12.85
CA PRO A 193 6.94 -9.58 -11.80
C PRO A 193 6.70 -11.08 -11.55
N VAL A 194 6.81 -11.90 -12.59
CA VAL A 194 6.62 -13.36 -12.44
C VAL A 194 7.73 -13.97 -11.59
N ALA A 195 8.98 -13.57 -11.83
CA ALA A 195 10.12 -14.06 -11.04
C ALA A 195 10.00 -13.64 -9.55
N VAL A 196 9.55 -12.41 -9.27
CA VAL A 196 9.33 -11.94 -7.90
C VAL A 196 8.17 -12.71 -7.24
N LEU A 197 7.08 -12.94 -7.98
CA LEU A 197 5.95 -13.73 -7.48
C LEU A 197 6.35 -15.17 -7.18
N ASP A 198 7.09 -15.84 -8.07
CA ASP A 198 7.56 -17.21 -7.88
C ASP A 198 8.41 -17.34 -6.61
N LYS A 199 9.21 -16.32 -6.30
CA LYS A 199 10.05 -16.31 -5.10
C LYS A 199 9.25 -16.05 -3.82
N TRP A 200 8.28 -15.14 -3.86
CA TRP A 200 7.63 -14.59 -2.67
C TRP A 200 6.12 -14.87 -2.55
N ALA A 201 5.56 -15.77 -3.38
CA ALA A 201 4.13 -16.07 -3.40
C ALA A 201 3.53 -16.32 -2.00
N ASP A 202 4.24 -17.06 -1.14
CA ASP A 202 3.81 -17.38 0.22
C ASP A 202 3.76 -16.17 1.16
N ARG A 203 4.41 -15.07 0.77
CA ARG A 203 4.43 -13.80 1.53
C ARG A 203 3.46 -12.77 0.96
N VAL A 204 2.89 -12.99 -0.24
CA VAL A 204 1.94 -12.07 -0.88
C VAL A 204 0.59 -12.17 -0.19
N HIS A 205 0.09 -11.05 0.33
CA HIS A 205 -1.23 -10.98 0.97
C HIS A 205 -2.19 -10.04 0.24
N HIS A 206 -1.68 -9.04 -0.44
CA HIS A 206 -2.45 -8.08 -1.22
C HIS A 206 -1.79 -7.85 -2.58
N VAL A 207 -2.60 -7.55 -3.61
CA VAL A 207 -2.09 -7.38 -4.97
C VAL A 207 -2.65 -6.11 -5.58
N HIS A 208 -1.78 -5.28 -6.13
CA HIS A 208 -2.16 -4.20 -7.03
C HIS A 208 -1.85 -4.61 -8.48
N PHE A 209 -2.88 -4.73 -9.29
CA PHE A 209 -2.71 -4.91 -10.73
C PHE A 209 -2.68 -3.54 -11.41
N LYS A 210 -1.51 -3.18 -11.91
CA LYS A 210 -1.30 -1.99 -12.72
C LYS A 210 -0.72 -2.40 -14.06
N ASP A 211 -1.15 -1.73 -15.12
CA ASP A 211 -0.56 -1.86 -16.45
C ASP A 211 0.36 -0.66 -16.73
N VAL A 212 1.43 -0.91 -17.48
CA VAL A 212 2.41 0.11 -17.86
C VAL A 212 2.54 0.13 -19.39
N ARG A 213 2.24 1.27 -19.97
CA ARG A 213 2.38 1.46 -21.43
C ARG A 213 3.85 1.67 -21.78
N GLN A 214 4.52 0.62 -22.21
CA GLN A 214 5.95 0.60 -22.54
C GLN A 214 6.42 1.76 -23.44
N PRO A 215 5.67 2.18 -24.48
CA PRO A 215 6.08 3.32 -25.32
C PRO A 215 6.08 4.68 -24.61
N VAL A 216 5.59 4.76 -23.38
CA VAL A 216 5.48 6.00 -22.58
C VAL A 216 6.49 6.02 -21.45
N LEU A 217 7.13 4.88 -21.15
CA LEU A 217 8.25 4.78 -20.24
C LEU A 217 9.53 5.30 -20.91
#